data_7945b5faed8ed0286bf5d90df084608c
#
_entry.id   7945b5faed8ed0286bf5d90df084608c
#
_cell.length_a   1.000
_cell.length_b   1.000
_cell.length_c   1.000
_cell.angle_alpha   90.00
_cell.angle_beta   90.00
_cell.angle_gamma   90.00
#
_symmetry.space_group_name_H-M   'P 1'
#
loop_
_entity.id
_entity.type
_entity.pdbx_description
1 polymer ?
#
loop_
_entity_poly.entity_id
_entity_poly.type
_entity_poly.pdbx_seq_one_letter_code
_entity_poly.pdbx_strand_id
1 'polypeptide(L)'
;HSTITPCNSGLQRLADAAVDEISQCGANPQIFGTPTISDGMAMGTEGMKYSLVSREVIADCVETCVGGQWMDGVLVIGGCDKNMPGGMMGMLRANVPAIYVYGGTILPGHYKGQDLNIVSVFEAVGQFSAGNMSEEDFCQIERRAIPGSGSCGGMYTANTMSSAFEA
;
A
#
# COMPACT_ATOMS: atom_id res chain seq x y z
N HIS A 1 -6.44 1.47 -8.22
CA HIS A 1 -5.13 1.13 -7.65
C HIS A 1 -4.06 2.15 -8.09
N SER A 2 -2.88 2.07 -7.48
CA SER A 2 -1.71 2.85 -7.89
C SER A 2 -0.46 2.04 -7.58
N THR A 3 0.53 2.08 -8.47
CA THR A 3 1.79 1.33 -8.35
C THR A 3 2.98 2.19 -7.95
N ILE A 4 2.74 3.47 -7.62
CA ILE A 4 3.81 4.46 -7.39
C ILE A 4 4.65 4.21 -6.13
N THR A 5 4.16 3.38 -5.20
CA THR A 5 4.88 3.05 -3.97
C THR A 5 5.35 1.59 -3.97
N PRO A 6 6.42 1.23 -3.23
CA PRO A 6 6.87 -0.16 -3.11
C PRO A 6 5.77 -1.11 -2.64
N CYS A 7 4.94 -0.68 -1.69
CA CYS A 7 3.81 -1.47 -1.19
C CYS A 7 2.82 -1.85 -2.29
N ASN A 8 2.69 -1.02 -3.31
CA ASN A 8 1.72 -1.15 -4.38
C ASN A 8 2.33 -1.61 -5.71
N SER A 9 3.64 -1.78 -5.80
CA SER A 9 4.32 -2.08 -7.08
C SER A 9 3.82 -3.36 -7.75
N GLY A 10 3.31 -4.31 -6.98
CA GLY A 10 2.73 -5.57 -7.48
C GLY A 10 1.24 -5.54 -7.81
N LEU A 11 0.53 -4.43 -7.53
CA LEU A 11 -0.94 -4.39 -7.64
C LEU A 11 -1.47 -4.45 -9.07
N GLN A 12 -0.66 -4.09 -10.08
CA GLN A 12 -1.10 -4.14 -11.47
C GLN A 12 -1.57 -5.56 -11.86
N ARG A 13 -0.85 -6.60 -11.44
CA ARG A 13 -1.23 -7.98 -11.73
C ARG A 13 -2.59 -8.36 -11.13
N LEU A 14 -2.92 -7.84 -9.95
CA LEU A 14 -4.23 -8.06 -9.33
C LEU A 14 -5.33 -7.31 -10.09
N ALA A 15 -5.03 -6.10 -10.55
CA ALA A 15 -5.96 -5.32 -11.35
C ALA A 15 -6.23 -5.98 -12.71
N ASP A 16 -5.21 -6.49 -13.39
CA ASP A 16 -5.36 -7.21 -14.66
C ASP A 16 -6.22 -8.47 -14.49
N ALA A 17 -5.94 -9.28 -13.47
CA ALA A 17 -6.74 -10.45 -13.15
C ALA A 17 -8.21 -10.10 -12.83
N ALA A 18 -8.43 -9.01 -12.10
CA ALA A 18 -9.78 -8.54 -11.80
C ALA A 18 -10.54 -8.10 -13.06
N VAL A 19 -9.88 -7.40 -13.98
CA VAL A 19 -10.45 -7.03 -15.28
C VAL A 19 -10.86 -8.25 -16.08
N ASP A 20 -10.00 -9.25 -16.15
CA ASP A 20 -10.27 -10.48 -16.88
C ASP A 20 -11.48 -11.22 -16.31
N GLU A 21 -11.53 -11.42 -15.01
CA GLU A 21 -12.63 -12.13 -14.34
C GLU A 21 -13.96 -11.37 -14.43
N ILE A 22 -13.95 -10.07 -14.19
CA ILE A 22 -15.16 -9.23 -14.29
C ILE A 22 -15.70 -9.26 -15.73
N SER A 23 -14.82 -9.21 -16.73
CA SER A 23 -15.22 -9.30 -18.15
C SER A 23 -15.82 -10.64 -18.48
N GLN A 24 -15.27 -11.75 -17.97
CA GLN A 24 -15.81 -13.09 -18.16
C GLN A 24 -17.20 -13.25 -17.53
N CYS A 25 -17.49 -12.52 -16.46
CA CYS A 25 -18.81 -12.46 -15.85
C CYS A 25 -19.82 -11.60 -16.65
N GLY A 26 -19.41 -11.03 -17.78
CA GLY A 26 -20.30 -10.23 -18.63
C GLY A 26 -20.45 -8.76 -18.23
N ALA A 27 -19.62 -8.29 -17.28
CA ALA A 27 -19.56 -6.88 -16.90
C ALA A 27 -18.49 -6.13 -17.71
N ASN A 28 -18.48 -4.79 -17.62
CA ASN A 28 -17.54 -3.92 -18.34
C ASN A 28 -16.62 -3.19 -17.33
N PRO A 29 -15.47 -3.76 -16.96
CA PRO A 29 -14.58 -3.16 -15.98
C PRO A 29 -13.84 -1.96 -16.55
N GLN A 30 -13.73 -0.91 -15.74
CA GLN A 30 -12.95 0.29 -16.03
C GLN A 30 -11.93 0.53 -14.93
N ILE A 31 -10.66 0.74 -15.28
CA ILE A 31 -9.59 1.00 -14.31
C ILE A 31 -9.32 2.49 -14.22
N PHE A 32 -9.21 2.99 -13.00
CA PHE A 32 -8.61 4.29 -12.72
C PHE A 32 -7.65 4.18 -11.53
N GLY A 33 -6.72 5.12 -11.41
CA GLY A 33 -5.75 5.20 -10.33
C GLY A 33 -6.06 6.36 -9.40
N THR A 34 -5.63 6.23 -8.14
CA THR A 34 -5.65 7.31 -7.16
C THR A 34 -4.23 7.69 -6.74
N PRO A 35 -3.99 8.88 -6.19
CA PRO A 35 -2.73 9.18 -5.54
C PRO A 35 -2.41 8.16 -4.45
N THR A 36 -1.14 7.93 -4.20
CA THR A 36 -0.68 7.10 -3.07
C THR A 36 0.62 7.69 -2.53
N ILE A 37 0.67 7.92 -1.23
CA ILE A 37 1.86 8.39 -0.53
C ILE A 37 2.33 7.26 0.38
N SER A 38 3.62 6.95 0.32
CA SER A 38 4.26 6.01 1.25
C SER A 38 4.83 6.78 2.43
N ASP A 39 4.35 6.50 3.63
CA ASP A 39 4.86 7.12 4.85
C ASP A 39 6.34 6.78 5.06
N GLY A 40 6.75 5.55 4.78
CA GLY A 40 8.14 5.13 4.90
C GLY A 40 9.10 5.88 3.98
N MET A 41 8.70 6.19 2.75
CA MET A 41 9.51 6.98 1.81
C MET A 41 9.48 8.48 2.13
N ALA A 42 8.37 8.97 2.63
CA ALA A 42 8.16 10.39 2.90
C ALA A 42 8.69 10.82 4.27
N MET A 43 8.90 9.89 5.18
CA MET A 43 9.32 10.15 6.57
C MET A 43 10.58 11.01 6.64
N GLY A 44 10.56 12.05 7.47
CA GLY A 44 11.66 12.99 7.60
C GLY A 44 11.81 14.00 6.47
N THR A 45 10.91 14.01 5.49
CA THR A 45 10.92 14.95 4.35
C THR A 45 9.65 15.80 4.32
N GLU A 46 9.66 16.84 3.48
CA GLU A 46 8.47 17.65 3.19
C GLU A 46 7.31 16.82 2.60
N GLY A 47 7.62 15.69 1.96
CA GLY A 47 6.64 14.77 1.40
C GLY A 47 5.66 14.22 2.44
N MET A 48 6.08 14.12 3.71
CA MET A 48 5.23 13.61 4.78
C MET A 48 3.99 14.49 5.04
N LYS A 49 4.04 15.77 4.70
CA LYS A 49 2.90 16.70 4.81
C LYS A 49 1.73 16.30 3.91
N TYR A 50 1.99 15.54 2.83
CA TYR A 50 0.97 15.05 1.91
C TYR A 50 0.37 13.72 2.35
N SER A 51 0.98 13.02 3.30
CA SER A 51 0.56 11.69 3.70
C SER A 51 -0.87 11.67 4.24
N LEU A 52 -1.13 12.34 5.35
CA LEU A 52 -2.44 12.27 6.01
C LEU A 52 -3.56 12.83 5.13
N VAL A 53 -3.32 13.94 4.45
CA VAL A 53 -4.33 14.58 3.59
C VAL A 53 -4.65 13.73 2.35
N SER A 54 -3.72 12.89 1.89
CA SER A 54 -3.96 12.01 0.73
C SER A 54 -5.11 11.04 0.94
N ARG A 55 -5.43 10.70 2.18
CA ARG A 55 -6.57 9.85 2.53
C ARG A 55 -7.90 10.44 2.02
N GLU A 56 -8.12 11.73 2.26
CA GLU A 56 -9.31 12.45 1.78
C GLU A 56 -9.31 12.56 0.26
N VAL A 57 -8.18 12.89 -0.33
CA VAL A 57 -8.04 12.99 -1.80
C VAL A 57 -8.36 11.65 -2.46
N ILE A 58 -7.90 10.54 -1.90
CA ILE A 58 -8.21 9.20 -2.41
C ILE A 58 -9.72 8.93 -2.32
N ALA A 59 -10.34 9.23 -1.19
CA ALA A 59 -11.78 9.07 -1.00
C ALA A 59 -12.58 9.90 -2.01
N ASP A 60 -12.20 11.15 -2.20
CA ASP A 60 -12.82 12.05 -3.18
C ASP A 60 -12.66 11.54 -4.62
N CYS A 61 -11.48 11.01 -4.97
CA CYS A 61 -11.26 10.39 -6.28
C CYS A 61 -12.20 9.21 -6.53
N VAL A 62 -12.30 8.30 -5.54
CA VAL A 62 -13.18 7.12 -5.66
C VAL A 62 -14.64 7.54 -5.80
N GLU A 63 -15.13 8.40 -4.90
CA GLU A 63 -16.49 8.90 -4.92
C GLU A 63 -16.80 9.61 -6.24
N THR A 64 -15.93 10.50 -6.69
CA THR A 64 -16.10 11.26 -7.93
C THR A 64 -16.15 10.37 -9.16
N CYS A 65 -15.22 9.40 -9.27
CA CYS A 65 -15.18 8.49 -10.40
C CYS A 65 -16.41 7.57 -10.44
N VAL A 66 -16.74 6.95 -9.32
CA VAL A 66 -17.86 6.01 -9.22
C VAL A 66 -19.19 6.72 -9.44
N GLY A 67 -19.42 7.81 -8.72
CA GLY A 67 -20.66 8.58 -8.82
C GLY A 67 -20.80 9.33 -10.15
N GLY A 68 -19.74 9.97 -10.62
CA GLY A 68 -19.74 10.75 -11.87
C GLY A 68 -19.96 9.91 -13.12
N GLN A 69 -19.52 8.64 -13.11
CA GLN A 69 -19.68 7.70 -14.22
C GLN A 69 -20.86 6.72 -14.05
N TRP A 70 -21.65 6.86 -12.97
CA TRP A 70 -22.77 5.97 -12.67
C TRP A 70 -22.38 4.49 -12.67
N MET A 71 -21.27 4.15 -12.00
CA MET A 71 -20.80 2.78 -11.90
C MET A 71 -21.70 1.95 -10.98
N ASP A 72 -21.97 0.71 -11.37
CA ASP A 72 -22.82 -0.23 -10.62
C ASP A 72 -22.14 -0.83 -9.40
N GLY A 73 -20.81 -0.81 -9.36
CA GLY A 73 -20.00 -1.34 -8.27
C GLY A 73 -18.55 -0.87 -8.34
N VAL A 74 -17.79 -1.11 -7.27
CA VAL A 74 -16.39 -0.75 -7.21
C VAL A 74 -15.55 -1.85 -6.54
N LEU A 75 -14.42 -2.17 -7.16
CA LEU A 75 -13.39 -3.00 -6.57
C LEU A 75 -12.17 -2.11 -6.32
N VAL A 76 -11.81 -1.93 -5.06
CA VAL A 76 -10.63 -1.17 -4.64
C VAL A 76 -9.48 -2.13 -4.36
N ILE A 77 -8.30 -1.85 -4.93
CA ILE A 77 -7.09 -2.62 -4.69
C ILE A 77 -6.03 -1.68 -4.11
N GLY A 78 -5.54 -1.96 -2.92
CA GLY A 78 -4.56 -1.14 -2.24
C GLY A 78 -3.65 -1.94 -1.30
N GLY A 79 -2.59 -1.31 -0.80
CA GLY A 79 -1.63 -2.01 0.06
C GLY A 79 -0.67 -1.05 0.79
N CYS A 80 -0.93 0.26 0.79
CA CYS A 80 -0.08 1.26 1.41
C CYS A 80 -0.85 2.10 2.43
N ASP A 81 -0.14 2.87 3.25
CA ASP A 81 -0.61 3.53 4.46
C ASP A 81 -1.95 4.27 4.32
N LYS A 82 -2.08 5.12 3.32
CA LYS A 82 -3.25 5.99 3.20
C LYS A 82 -4.26 5.55 2.16
N ASN A 83 -3.86 4.71 1.20
CA ASN A 83 -4.82 4.18 0.24
C ASN A 83 -5.74 3.09 0.85
N MET A 84 -5.31 2.44 1.93
CA MET A 84 -6.17 1.52 2.67
C MET A 84 -7.38 2.27 3.27
N PRO A 85 -7.20 3.20 4.23
CA PRO A 85 -8.33 3.94 4.79
C PRO A 85 -9.03 4.84 3.77
N GLY A 86 -8.29 5.50 2.87
CA GLY A 86 -8.88 6.37 1.85
C GLY A 86 -9.78 5.62 0.87
N GLY A 87 -9.37 4.43 0.44
CA GLY A 87 -10.19 3.57 -0.41
C GLY A 87 -11.47 3.12 0.29
N MET A 88 -11.38 2.70 1.56
CA MET A 88 -12.55 2.34 2.36
C MET A 88 -13.52 3.51 2.52
N MET A 89 -12.99 4.70 2.84
CA MET A 89 -13.81 5.92 2.94
C MET A 89 -14.55 6.20 1.61
N GLY A 90 -13.86 6.09 0.48
CA GLY A 90 -14.44 6.30 -0.83
C GLY A 90 -15.53 5.27 -1.17
N MET A 91 -15.31 4.00 -0.88
CA MET A 91 -16.31 2.93 -1.04
C MET A 91 -17.59 3.24 -0.24
N LEU A 92 -17.43 3.62 1.04
CA LEU A 92 -18.57 3.95 1.91
C LEU A 92 -19.33 5.19 1.43
N ARG A 93 -18.64 6.20 0.89
CA ARG A 93 -19.26 7.40 0.33
C ARG A 93 -20.00 7.11 -0.98
N ALA A 94 -19.40 6.28 -1.86
CA ALA A 94 -20.01 5.88 -3.12
C ALA A 94 -21.31 5.09 -2.92
N ASN A 95 -21.41 4.33 -1.83
CA ASN A 95 -22.62 3.56 -1.44
C ASN A 95 -23.17 2.67 -2.56
N VAL A 96 -22.27 1.99 -3.27
CA VAL A 96 -22.58 0.95 -4.26
C VAL A 96 -21.99 -0.37 -3.78
N PRO A 97 -22.39 -1.52 -4.36
CA PRO A 97 -21.72 -2.80 -4.08
C PRO A 97 -20.20 -2.67 -4.23
N ALA A 98 -19.46 -3.07 -3.22
CA ALA A 98 -18.04 -2.80 -3.18
C ALA A 98 -17.25 -3.95 -2.55
N ILE A 99 -16.05 -4.19 -3.06
CA ILE A 99 -15.08 -5.14 -2.51
C ILE A 99 -13.73 -4.43 -2.37
N TYR A 100 -13.05 -4.66 -1.24
CA TYR A 100 -11.66 -4.24 -1.05
C TYR A 100 -10.73 -5.46 -1.12
N VAL A 101 -9.69 -5.38 -1.96
CA VAL A 101 -8.62 -6.37 -2.03
C VAL A 101 -7.31 -5.69 -1.62
N TYR A 102 -6.70 -6.14 -0.55
CA TYR A 102 -5.38 -5.64 -0.15
C TYR A 102 -4.26 -6.49 -0.76
N GLY A 103 -3.15 -5.83 -1.09
CA GLY A 103 -2.07 -6.39 -1.90
C GLY A 103 -1.18 -7.42 -1.19
N GLY A 104 -1.46 -7.74 0.07
CA GLY A 104 -0.65 -8.64 0.88
C GLY A 104 0.58 -7.98 1.48
N THR A 105 1.30 -8.74 2.33
CA THR A 105 2.50 -8.31 3.02
C THR A 105 3.75 -8.70 2.25
N ILE A 106 4.75 -7.82 2.19
CA ILE A 106 6.05 -8.07 1.59
C ILE A 106 6.79 -9.18 2.35
N LEU A 107 7.53 -10.01 1.62
CA LEU A 107 8.33 -11.05 2.24
C LEU A 107 9.49 -10.45 3.06
N PRO A 108 9.93 -11.14 4.12
CA PRO A 108 11.13 -10.76 4.85
C PRO A 108 12.38 -10.94 3.98
N GLY A 109 13.36 -10.10 4.20
CA GLY A 109 14.70 -10.30 3.68
C GLY A 109 15.56 -11.12 4.62
N HIS A 110 16.82 -11.38 4.23
CA HIS A 110 17.76 -12.15 5.01
C HIS A 110 19.15 -11.51 5.03
N TYR A 111 19.75 -11.41 6.20
CA TYR A 111 21.13 -11.01 6.36
C TYR A 111 21.75 -11.64 7.60
N LYS A 112 22.98 -12.20 7.46
CA LYS A 112 23.74 -12.87 8.55
C LYS A 112 22.91 -13.90 9.33
N GLY A 113 22.04 -14.67 8.65
CA GLY A 113 21.23 -15.71 9.27
C GLY A 113 19.98 -15.20 10.01
N GLN A 114 19.63 -13.92 9.86
CA GLN A 114 18.45 -13.31 10.47
C GLN A 114 17.48 -12.87 9.40
N ASP A 115 16.19 -13.02 9.70
CA ASP A 115 15.09 -12.46 8.91
C ASP A 115 15.00 -10.96 9.18
N LEU A 116 14.82 -10.19 8.12
CA LEU A 116 14.74 -8.74 8.17
C LEU A 116 13.37 -8.26 7.68
N ASN A 117 12.88 -7.20 8.29
CA ASN A 117 11.69 -6.47 7.86
C ASN A 117 11.94 -4.96 7.98
N ILE A 118 10.89 -4.15 7.81
CA ILE A 118 11.03 -2.69 7.89
C ILE A 118 11.47 -2.21 9.29
N VAL A 119 11.08 -2.92 10.35
CA VAL A 119 11.51 -2.59 11.72
C VAL A 119 13.01 -2.76 11.86
N SER A 120 13.57 -3.82 11.26
CA SER A 120 15.02 -4.07 11.26
C SER A 120 15.81 -2.91 10.63
N VAL A 121 15.24 -2.24 9.61
CA VAL A 121 15.87 -1.05 9.00
C VAL A 121 15.89 0.12 9.98
N PHE A 122 14.77 0.40 10.66
CA PHE A 122 14.72 1.47 11.67
C PHE A 122 15.66 1.21 12.85
N GLU A 123 15.75 -0.02 13.32
CA GLU A 123 16.69 -0.41 14.36
C GLU A 123 18.15 -0.25 13.88
N ALA A 124 18.45 -0.59 12.63
CA ALA A 124 19.75 -0.41 12.04
C ALA A 124 20.16 1.08 11.95
N VAL A 125 19.23 1.97 11.60
CA VAL A 125 19.46 3.43 11.63
C VAL A 125 19.87 3.88 13.04
N GLY A 126 19.17 3.41 14.06
CA GLY A 126 19.49 3.73 15.47
C GLY A 126 20.85 3.21 15.88
N GLN A 127 21.18 1.95 15.56
CA GLN A 127 22.48 1.33 15.88
C GLN A 127 23.64 2.01 15.14
N PHE A 128 23.45 2.31 13.86
CA PHE A 128 24.47 3.02 13.07
C PHE A 128 24.73 4.42 13.64
N SER A 129 23.67 5.18 13.96
CA SER A 129 23.77 6.51 14.54
C SER A 129 24.47 6.51 15.91
N ALA A 130 24.32 5.43 16.69
CA ALA A 130 24.96 5.24 17.97
C ALA A 130 26.41 4.70 17.86
N GLY A 131 26.91 4.43 16.65
CA GLY A 131 28.24 3.87 16.43
C GLY A 131 28.38 2.38 16.74
N ASN A 132 27.27 1.66 16.89
CA ASN A 132 27.22 0.23 17.23
C ASN A 132 27.11 -0.69 16.01
N MET A 133 27.07 -0.14 14.80
CA MET A 133 26.96 -0.89 13.54
C MET A 133 27.94 -0.33 12.50
N SER A 134 28.54 -1.22 11.71
CA SER A 134 29.40 -0.81 10.59
C SER A 134 28.53 -0.25 9.44
N GLU A 135 29.11 0.65 8.64
CA GLU A 135 28.46 1.16 7.43
C GLU A 135 28.13 0.04 6.44
N GLU A 136 29.01 -0.95 6.33
CA GLU A 136 28.78 -2.13 5.48
C GLU A 136 27.52 -2.88 5.90
N ASP A 137 27.38 -3.18 7.19
CA ASP A 137 26.21 -3.91 7.72
C ASP A 137 24.94 -3.08 7.55
N PHE A 138 24.99 -1.79 7.80
CA PHE A 138 23.88 -0.87 7.59
C PHE A 138 23.41 -0.89 6.14
N CYS A 139 24.30 -0.74 5.17
CA CYS A 139 23.98 -0.80 3.74
C CYS A 139 23.44 -2.17 3.31
N GLN A 140 23.93 -3.27 3.89
CA GLN A 140 23.41 -4.61 3.56
C GLN A 140 22.00 -4.82 4.09
N ILE A 141 21.71 -4.34 5.29
CA ILE A 141 20.35 -4.40 5.87
C ILE A 141 19.39 -3.58 5.01
N GLU A 142 19.74 -2.32 4.67
CA GLU A 142 18.93 -1.45 3.81
C GLU A 142 18.55 -2.12 2.48
N ARG A 143 19.51 -2.78 1.83
CA ARG A 143 19.31 -3.41 0.53
C ARG A 143 18.49 -4.69 0.56
N ARG A 144 18.44 -5.38 1.71
CA ARG A 144 17.93 -6.75 1.81
C ARG A 144 16.66 -6.90 2.63
N ALA A 145 16.30 -5.90 3.43
CA ALA A 145 15.28 -6.07 4.47
C ALA A 145 13.88 -6.39 3.93
N ILE A 146 13.48 -5.80 2.81
CA ILE A 146 12.12 -5.90 2.28
C ILE A 146 12.13 -6.11 0.75
N PRO A 147 12.51 -7.30 0.29
CA PRO A 147 12.60 -7.60 -1.14
C PRO A 147 11.23 -7.78 -1.79
N GLY A 148 11.05 -7.26 -3.00
CA GLY A 148 9.84 -7.48 -3.78
C GLY A 148 8.77 -6.40 -3.59
N SER A 149 7.51 -6.81 -3.58
CA SER A 149 6.33 -5.93 -3.46
C SER A 149 5.40 -6.40 -2.34
N GLY A 150 4.65 -5.48 -1.77
CA GLY A 150 3.69 -5.74 -0.70
C GLY A 150 3.78 -4.71 0.42
N SER A 151 2.81 -4.72 1.33
CA SER A 151 2.82 -3.87 2.53
C SER A 151 4.03 -4.18 3.39
N CYS A 152 4.60 -3.18 4.05
CA CYS A 152 5.70 -3.39 5.00
C CYS A 152 5.31 -4.43 6.07
N GLY A 153 6.25 -5.32 6.45
CA GLY A 153 6.01 -6.44 7.37
C GLY A 153 5.76 -6.04 8.82
N GLY A 154 5.61 -4.75 9.12
CA GLY A 154 5.18 -4.24 10.42
C GLY A 154 3.67 -4.07 10.50
N MET A 155 3.12 -4.09 11.72
CA MET A 155 1.69 -3.85 11.96
C MET A 155 1.40 -2.33 12.00
N TYR A 156 1.79 -1.64 10.93
CA TYR A 156 1.48 -0.23 10.71
C TYR A 156 0.09 -0.06 10.07
N THR A 157 -0.20 1.06 9.44
CA THR A 157 -1.55 1.34 8.92
C THR A 157 -2.03 0.29 7.93
N ALA A 158 -1.20 -0.08 6.95
CA ALA A 158 -1.62 -1.01 5.90
C ALA A 158 -2.05 -2.37 6.44
N ASN A 159 -1.20 -3.05 7.23
CA ASN A 159 -1.54 -4.36 7.80
C ASN A 159 -2.64 -4.28 8.87
N THR A 160 -2.69 -3.20 9.65
CA THR A 160 -3.78 -2.96 10.61
C THR A 160 -5.11 -2.82 9.89
N MET A 161 -5.17 -2.05 8.81
CA MET A 161 -6.39 -1.89 8.01
C MET A 161 -6.75 -3.18 7.28
N SER A 162 -5.76 -3.93 6.78
CA SER A 162 -6.02 -5.25 6.18
C SER A 162 -6.72 -6.19 7.18
N SER A 163 -6.23 -6.24 8.42
CA SER A 163 -6.85 -7.03 9.48
C SER A 163 -8.26 -6.54 9.83
N ALA A 164 -8.46 -5.22 9.85
CA ALA A 164 -9.78 -4.65 10.11
C ALA A 164 -10.79 -4.94 8.96
N PHE A 165 -10.31 -5.06 7.73
CA PHE A 165 -11.17 -5.38 6.59
C PHE A 165 -11.59 -6.86 6.57
N GLU A 166 -10.80 -7.75 7.14
CA GLU A 166 -11.17 -9.15 7.33
C GLU A 166 -12.24 -9.35 8.42
N ALA A 167 -12.30 -8.46 9.39
CA ALA A 167 -13.25 -8.53 10.51
C ALA A 167 -14.60 -7.92 10.17
#